data_ad26acc417b111d6fe5553abf31a087e
#
_entry.id   ad26acc417b111d6fe5553abf31a087e
#
_cell.length_a   1.000
_cell.length_b   1.000
_cell.length_c   1.000
_cell.angle_alpha   90.00
_cell.angle_beta   90.00
_cell.angle_gamma   90.00
#
_symmetry.space_group_name_H-M   'P 1'
#
loop_
_entity.id
_entity.type
_entity.pdbx_description
1 polymer ?
#
loop_
_entity_poly.entity_id
_entity_poly.type
_entity_poly.pdbx_seq_one_letter_code
_entity_poly.pdbx_strand_id
1 'polypeptide(L)'
;MVYDVLVIGGGPAGYKAAERAGHKGMSVCLFEGRSLGGVCLNEGCVPTKTLLYSAKIFDYANGGGEHYGVTTTGAKIDHAKVVARKDKVVKTLVSGVAMQMKGAKVNVVKANAKVVGKTAEGITVEANGEKFTGKKLI
;
A
#
# COMPACT_ATOMS: atom_id res chain seq x y z
N MET A 1 -6.19 26.78 1.84
CA MET A 1 -4.96 26.38 1.09
C MET A 1 -5.38 25.54 -0.08
N VAL A 2 -4.92 25.85 -1.31
CA VAL A 2 -5.23 25.08 -2.50
C VAL A 2 -4.04 24.17 -2.81
N TYR A 3 -4.27 22.85 -2.90
CA TYR A 3 -3.25 21.88 -3.29
C TYR A 3 -3.03 21.88 -4.81
N ASP A 4 -1.83 21.52 -5.24
CA ASP A 4 -1.59 21.28 -6.66
C ASP A 4 -2.27 19.99 -7.12
N VAL A 5 -2.25 18.96 -6.25
CA VAL A 5 -2.84 17.63 -6.54
C VAL A 5 -3.56 17.09 -5.31
N LEU A 6 -4.80 16.64 -5.50
CA LEU A 6 -5.52 15.77 -4.58
C LEU A 6 -5.49 14.34 -5.11
N VAL A 7 -5.31 13.35 -4.24
CA VAL A 7 -5.30 11.93 -4.60
C VAL A 7 -6.30 11.19 -3.70
N ILE A 8 -7.28 10.50 -4.30
CA ILE A 8 -8.23 9.67 -3.56
C ILE A 8 -7.86 8.20 -3.73
N GLY A 9 -7.43 7.59 -2.63
CA GLY A 9 -6.98 6.22 -2.55
C GLY A 9 -5.46 6.09 -2.43
N GLY A 10 -5.00 5.46 -1.36
CA GLY A 10 -3.58 5.20 -1.05
C GLY A 10 -3.07 3.85 -1.53
N GLY A 11 -3.72 3.24 -2.54
CA GLY A 11 -3.24 2.04 -3.21
C GLY A 11 -2.03 2.30 -4.12
N PRO A 12 -1.50 1.27 -4.85
CA PRO A 12 -0.26 1.40 -5.63
C PRO A 12 -0.24 2.55 -6.62
N ALA A 13 -1.34 2.82 -7.31
CA ALA A 13 -1.45 3.96 -8.22
C ALA A 13 -1.41 5.30 -7.47
N GLY A 14 -2.22 5.43 -6.40
CA GLY A 14 -2.37 6.68 -5.66
C GLY A 14 -1.11 7.08 -4.91
N TYR A 15 -0.52 6.17 -4.11
CA TYR A 15 0.69 6.54 -3.36
C TYR A 15 1.88 6.80 -4.29
N LYS A 16 1.99 6.10 -5.43
CA LYS A 16 3.06 6.37 -6.41
C LYS A 16 2.86 7.71 -7.13
N ALA A 17 1.63 8.05 -7.49
CA ALA A 17 1.32 9.36 -8.05
C ALA A 17 1.62 10.50 -7.06
N ALA A 18 1.18 10.33 -5.81
CA ALA A 18 1.42 11.31 -4.75
C ALA A 18 2.93 11.49 -4.45
N GLU A 19 3.68 10.39 -4.31
CA GLU A 19 5.14 10.41 -4.13
C GLU A 19 5.83 11.18 -5.26
N ARG A 20 5.49 10.85 -6.51
CA ARG A 20 6.08 11.50 -7.68
C ARG A 20 5.79 12.99 -7.74
N ALA A 21 4.55 13.39 -7.47
CA ALA A 21 4.15 14.78 -7.45
C ALA A 21 4.87 15.55 -6.32
N GLY A 22 4.95 14.97 -5.11
CA GLY A 22 5.66 15.56 -3.99
C GLY A 22 7.15 15.76 -4.25
N HIS A 23 7.83 14.77 -4.84
CA HIS A 23 9.24 14.91 -5.25
C HIS A 23 9.47 15.95 -6.36
N LYS A 24 8.42 16.33 -7.11
CA LYS A 24 8.46 17.45 -8.06
C LYS A 24 8.16 18.80 -7.41
N GLY A 25 8.06 18.86 -6.10
CA GLY A 25 7.81 20.10 -5.35
C GLY A 25 6.35 20.54 -5.33
N MET A 26 5.42 19.69 -5.81
CA MET A 26 4.00 20.00 -5.75
C MET A 26 3.45 19.81 -4.35
N SER A 27 2.48 20.64 -3.95
CA SER A 27 1.68 20.44 -2.76
C SER A 27 0.64 19.35 -3.00
N VAL A 28 0.71 18.24 -2.24
CA VAL A 28 -0.13 17.05 -2.46
C VAL A 28 -0.89 16.69 -1.20
N CYS A 29 -2.18 16.38 -1.35
CA CYS A 29 -2.98 15.76 -0.30
C CYS A 29 -3.52 14.42 -0.80
N LEU A 30 -3.26 13.34 -0.04
CA LEU A 30 -3.70 11.99 -0.31
C LEU A 30 -4.70 11.55 0.75
N PHE A 31 -5.86 11.03 0.33
CA PHE A 31 -6.89 10.50 1.20
C PHE A 31 -6.92 8.98 1.13
N GLU A 32 -6.87 8.31 2.28
CA GLU A 32 -6.96 6.85 2.36
C GLU A 32 -7.86 6.44 3.53
N GLY A 33 -8.97 5.78 3.20
CA GLY A 33 -9.99 5.42 4.18
C GLY A 33 -9.67 4.19 5.03
N ARG A 34 -8.75 3.31 4.57
CA ARG A 34 -8.42 2.05 5.25
C ARG A 34 -6.94 2.01 5.66
N SER A 35 -6.09 1.67 4.72
CA SER A 35 -4.65 1.52 4.96
C SER A 35 -3.83 1.85 3.71
N LEU A 36 -2.76 2.63 3.89
CA LEU A 36 -1.80 2.88 2.82
C LEU A 36 -1.30 1.55 2.21
N GLY A 37 -1.03 1.57 0.91
CA GLY A 37 -0.67 0.38 0.15
C GLY A 37 -1.87 -0.33 -0.49
N GLY A 38 -3.10 -0.01 -0.07
CA GLY A 38 -4.34 -0.54 -0.62
C GLY A 38 -4.44 -2.07 -0.53
N VAL A 39 -5.31 -2.67 -1.33
CA VAL A 39 -5.51 -4.13 -1.36
C VAL A 39 -4.22 -4.88 -1.68
N CYS A 40 -3.40 -4.38 -2.61
CA CYS A 40 -2.18 -5.08 -3.02
C CYS A 40 -1.24 -5.37 -1.84
N LEU A 41 -0.93 -4.38 -0.99
CA LEU A 41 -0.02 -4.57 0.13
C LEU A 41 -0.69 -5.26 1.33
N ASN A 42 -1.95 -4.95 1.60
CA ASN A 42 -2.62 -5.39 2.83
C ASN A 42 -3.32 -6.75 2.70
N GLU A 43 -3.98 -7.02 1.57
CA GLU A 43 -4.90 -8.16 1.42
C GLU A 43 -4.71 -8.95 0.12
N GLY A 44 -3.86 -8.48 -0.80
CA GLY A 44 -3.71 -9.04 -2.14
C GLY A 44 -2.32 -9.55 -2.45
N CYS A 45 -1.57 -8.82 -3.27
CA CYS A 45 -0.31 -9.26 -3.89
C CYS A 45 0.73 -9.73 -2.86
N VAL A 46 0.96 -8.93 -1.84
CA VAL A 46 2.02 -9.17 -0.84
C VAL A 46 1.69 -10.36 0.08
N PRO A 47 0.52 -10.39 0.78
CA PRO A 47 0.17 -11.53 1.59
C PRO A 47 0.12 -12.82 0.78
N THR A 48 -0.49 -12.82 -0.41
CA THR A 48 -0.57 -14.00 -1.28
C THR A 48 0.81 -14.54 -1.63
N LYS A 49 1.72 -13.69 -2.13
CA LYS A 49 3.08 -14.12 -2.49
C LYS A 49 3.88 -14.58 -1.28
N THR A 50 3.68 -13.96 -0.12
CA THR A 50 4.36 -14.36 1.13
C THR A 50 3.91 -15.74 1.60
N LEU A 51 2.62 -16.06 1.51
CA LEU A 51 2.07 -17.37 1.85
C LEU A 51 2.51 -18.44 0.84
N LEU A 52 2.40 -18.15 -0.46
CA LEU A 52 2.85 -19.05 -1.53
C LEU A 52 4.34 -19.39 -1.43
N TYR A 53 5.17 -18.44 -1.02
CA TYR A 53 6.59 -18.72 -0.83
C TYR A 53 6.85 -19.69 0.32
N SER A 54 6.09 -19.59 1.42
CA SER A 54 6.17 -20.57 2.51
C SER A 54 5.68 -21.97 2.08
N ALA A 55 4.61 -22.03 1.28
CA ALA A 55 4.13 -23.27 0.71
C ALA A 55 5.17 -23.91 -0.23
N LYS A 56 5.83 -23.11 -1.07
CA LYS A 56 6.88 -23.58 -1.99
C LYS A 56 8.07 -24.18 -1.22
N ILE A 57 8.50 -23.54 -0.13
CA ILE A 57 9.58 -24.07 0.73
C ILE A 57 9.16 -25.39 1.36
N PHE A 58 7.91 -25.50 1.83
CA PHE A 58 7.37 -26.71 2.41
C PHE A 58 7.32 -27.85 1.39
N ASP A 59 6.88 -27.58 0.16
CA ASP A 59 6.85 -28.54 -0.95
C ASP A 59 8.26 -29.06 -1.27
N TYR A 60 9.25 -28.17 -1.41
CA TYR A 60 10.63 -28.56 -1.62
C TYR A 60 11.21 -29.44 -0.50
N ALA A 61 10.85 -29.14 0.74
CA ALA A 61 11.29 -29.91 1.91
C ALA A 61 10.56 -31.26 2.07
N ASN A 62 9.53 -31.55 1.27
CA ASN A 62 8.76 -32.80 1.28
C ASN A 62 8.86 -33.58 -0.06
N GLY A 63 9.99 -33.50 -0.74
CA GLY A 63 10.28 -34.27 -1.95
C GLY A 63 10.33 -33.46 -3.23
N GLY A 64 9.70 -32.28 -3.29
CA GLY A 64 9.77 -31.39 -4.46
C GLY A 64 11.17 -30.89 -4.81
N GLY A 65 12.12 -31.04 -3.87
CA GLY A 65 13.53 -30.68 -4.08
C GLY A 65 14.37 -31.76 -4.80
N GLU A 66 13.89 -32.99 -4.93
CA GLU A 66 14.65 -34.11 -5.50
C GLU A 66 15.10 -33.85 -6.95
N HIS A 67 14.24 -33.24 -7.74
CA HIS A 67 14.56 -32.83 -9.09
C HIS A 67 15.78 -31.89 -9.20
N TYR A 68 16.07 -31.18 -8.12
CA TYR A 68 17.20 -30.25 -8.00
C TYR A 68 18.39 -30.83 -7.24
N GLY A 69 18.39 -32.16 -6.98
CA GLY A 69 19.44 -32.84 -6.23
C GLY A 69 19.39 -32.61 -4.72
N VAL A 70 18.27 -32.13 -4.19
CA VAL A 70 18.10 -31.89 -2.76
C VAL A 70 17.20 -32.97 -2.17
N THR A 71 17.78 -33.86 -1.35
CA THR A 71 17.05 -34.87 -0.61
C THR A 71 16.82 -34.43 0.83
N THR A 72 15.59 -34.58 1.31
CA THR A 72 15.19 -34.20 2.67
C THR A 72 14.45 -35.34 3.35
N THR A 73 14.46 -35.37 4.68
CA THR A 73 13.71 -36.33 5.50
C THR A 73 12.27 -35.87 5.79
N GLY A 74 11.82 -34.84 5.11
CA GLY A 74 10.52 -34.23 5.28
C GLY A 74 10.52 -33.00 6.19
N ALA A 75 9.42 -32.29 6.21
CA ALA A 75 9.25 -31.09 7.01
C ALA A 75 7.86 -31.02 7.65
N LYS A 76 7.73 -30.23 8.70
CA LYS A 76 6.45 -29.88 9.31
C LYS A 76 6.20 -28.39 9.11
N ILE A 77 4.96 -28.04 8.80
CA ILE A 77 4.56 -26.63 8.68
C ILE A 77 3.93 -26.17 10.00
N ASP A 78 4.36 -24.99 10.47
CA ASP A 78 3.75 -24.26 11.56
C ASP A 78 2.95 -23.10 10.96
N HIS A 79 1.64 -23.30 10.80
CA HIS A 79 0.75 -22.33 10.16
C HIS A 79 0.74 -20.97 10.89
N ALA A 80 0.82 -20.98 12.23
CA ALA A 80 0.85 -19.74 13.01
C ALA A 80 2.07 -18.89 12.68
N LYS A 81 3.25 -19.51 12.54
CA LYS A 81 4.47 -18.83 12.12
C LYS A 81 4.41 -18.32 10.69
N VAL A 82 3.78 -19.07 9.78
CA VAL A 82 3.57 -18.65 8.39
C VAL A 82 2.72 -17.37 8.34
N VAL A 83 1.62 -17.34 9.10
CA VAL A 83 0.75 -16.16 9.18
C VAL A 83 1.48 -14.99 9.83
N ALA A 84 2.15 -15.20 10.95
CA ALA A 84 2.91 -14.15 11.63
C ALA A 84 4.01 -13.54 10.73
N ARG A 85 4.70 -14.37 9.93
CA ARG A 85 5.66 -13.91 8.93
C ARG A 85 4.98 -13.03 7.88
N LYS A 86 3.83 -13.45 7.35
CA LYS A 86 3.04 -12.68 6.37
C LYS A 86 2.66 -11.31 6.95
N ASP A 87 2.15 -11.26 8.19
CA ASP A 87 1.76 -10.01 8.85
C ASP A 87 2.96 -9.07 9.05
N LYS A 88 4.12 -9.61 9.43
CA LYS A 88 5.35 -8.82 9.54
C LYS A 88 5.77 -8.20 8.21
N VAL A 89 5.71 -8.95 7.11
CA VAL A 89 6.06 -8.46 5.77
C VAL A 89 5.11 -7.34 5.35
N VAL A 90 3.80 -7.54 5.51
CA VAL A 90 2.78 -6.52 5.21
C VAL A 90 3.05 -5.24 6.02
N LYS A 91 3.22 -5.36 7.34
CA LYS A 91 3.49 -4.21 8.22
C LYS A 91 4.74 -3.44 7.80
N THR A 92 5.80 -4.15 7.45
CA THR A 92 7.06 -3.52 7.00
C THR A 92 6.84 -2.71 5.72
N LEU A 93 6.16 -3.27 4.72
CA LEU A 93 5.93 -2.59 3.44
C LEU A 93 4.95 -1.40 3.58
N VAL A 94 3.88 -1.55 4.35
CA VAL A 94 2.94 -0.45 4.63
C VAL A 94 3.63 0.71 5.35
N SER A 95 4.48 0.39 6.34
CA SER A 95 5.31 1.41 7.02
C SER A 95 6.28 2.09 6.07
N GLY A 96 6.84 1.34 5.12
CA GLY A 96 7.69 1.88 4.06
C GLY A 96 6.95 2.91 3.19
N VAL A 97 5.72 2.61 2.77
CA VAL A 97 4.88 3.57 2.02
C VAL A 97 4.60 4.83 2.85
N ALA A 98 4.29 4.69 4.14
CA ALA A 98 4.08 5.85 5.02
C ALA A 98 5.32 6.75 5.11
N MET A 99 6.51 6.13 5.21
CA MET A 99 7.78 6.88 5.20
C MET A 99 8.03 7.57 3.85
N GLN A 100 7.71 6.92 2.72
CA GLN A 100 7.81 7.53 1.39
C GLN A 100 6.91 8.77 1.27
N MET A 101 5.65 8.69 1.75
CA MET A 101 4.74 9.84 1.76
C MET A 101 5.30 10.99 2.59
N LYS A 102 5.83 10.69 3.78
CA LYS A 102 6.48 11.70 4.63
C LYS A 102 7.72 12.33 3.95
N GLY A 103 8.57 11.51 3.35
CA GLY A 103 9.76 11.97 2.63
C GLY A 103 9.43 12.85 1.43
N ALA A 104 8.35 12.55 0.72
CA ALA A 104 7.82 13.37 -0.39
C ALA A 104 6.96 14.56 0.06
N LYS A 105 6.84 14.83 1.38
CA LYS A 105 6.03 15.91 1.96
C LYS A 105 4.54 15.85 1.56
N VAL A 106 4.01 14.67 1.33
CA VAL A 106 2.59 14.44 1.03
C VAL A 106 1.79 14.55 2.32
N ASN A 107 0.74 15.37 2.33
CA ASN A 107 -0.24 15.37 3.40
C ASN A 107 -1.16 14.16 3.27
N VAL A 108 -1.09 13.22 4.20
CA VAL A 108 -1.93 12.02 4.20
C VAL A 108 -3.08 12.19 5.19
N VAL A 109 -4.29 12.19 4.67
CA VAL A 109 -5.53 12.26 5.46
C VAL A 109 -6.14 10.87 5.53
N LYS A 110 -6.23 10.31 6.74
CA LYS A 110 -6.89 9.01 6.98
C LYS A 110 -8.40 9.20 7.02
N ALA A 111 -9.03 9.14 5.86
CA ALA A 111 -10.48 9.31 5.71
C ALA A 111 -10.95 8.78 4.37
N ASN A 112 -12.23 8.38 4.31
CA ASN A 112 -12.96 8.29 3.06
C ASN A 112 -13.19 9.70 2.53
N ALA A 113 -12.95 9.92 1.25
CA ALA A 113 -13.06 11.21 0.61
C ALA A 113 -14.13 11.19 -0.49
N LYS A 114 -14.86 12.29 -0.61
CA LYS A 114 -15.92 12.47 -1.60
C LYS A 114 -15.69 13.75 -2.39
N VAL A 115 -15.78 13.69 -3.71
CA VAL A 115 -15.79 14.87 -4.56
C VAL A 115 -17.13 15.57 -4.37
N VAL A 116 -17.10 16.81 -3.93
CA VAL A 116 -18.33 17.60 -3.63
C VAL A 116 -18.55 18.77 -4.57
N GLY A 117 -17.55 19.13 -5.39
CA GLY A 117 -17.75 20.19 -6.38
C GLY A 117 -16.49 20.53 -7.16
N LYS A 118 -16.69 21.46 -8.12
CA LYS A 118 -15.63 22.10 -8.90
C LYS A 118 -15.91 23.60 -8.97
N THR A 119 -14.91 24.39 -8.71
CA THR A 119 -14.95 25.87 -8.79
C THR A 119 -13.87 26.36 -9.76
N ALA A 120 -13.78 27.69 -9.94
CA ALA A 120 -12.68 28.28 -10.70
C ALA A 120 -11.30 28.02 -10.06
N GLU A 121 -11.25 27.80 -8.74
CA GLU A 121 -10.01 27.50 -8.01
C GLU A 121 -9.57 26.04 -8.12
N GLY A 122 -10.48 25.14 -8.50
CA GLY A 122 -10.19 23.71 -8.63
C GLY A 122 -11.32 22.79 -8.19
N ILE A 123 -10.95 21.55 -7.89
CA ILE A 123 -11.85 20.48 -7.46
C ILE A 123 -11.87 20.44 -5.94
N THR A 124 -13.07 20.38 -5.36
CA THR A 124 -13.27 20.29 -3.91
C THR A 124 -13.60 18.86 -3.49
N VAL A 125 -12.86 18.35 -2.54
CA VAL A 125 -13.03 17.05 -1.89
C VAL A 125 -13.36 17.28 -0.43
N GLU A 126 -14.32 16.53 0.09
CA GLU A 126 -14.68 16.51 1.52
C GLU A 126 -14.18 15.22 2.18
N ALA A 127 -13.54 15.34 3.33
CA ALA A 127 -13.06 14.24 4.14
C ALA A 127 -13.10 14.63 5.62
N ASN A 128 -13.62 13.78 6.50
CA ASN A 128 -13.78 14.05 7.94
C ASN A 128 -14.51 15.36 8.28
N GLY A 129 -15.46 15.80 7.43
CA GLY A 129 -16.17 17.07 7.59
C GLY A 129 -15.39 18.32 7.16
N GLU A 130 -14.17 18.17 6.69
CA GLU A 130 -13.33 19.25 6.17
C GLU A 130 -13.33 19.27 4.64
N LYS A 131 -13.15 20.46 4.05
CA LYS A 131 -13.06 20.64 2.61
C LYS A 131 -11.64 20.94 2.18
N PHE A 132 -11.18 20.23 1.18
CA PHE A 132 -9.88 20.36 0.55
C PHE A 132 -10.04 20.72 -0.92
N THR A 133 -9.36 21.77 -1.37
CA THR A 133 -9.40 22.19 -2.77
C THR A 133 -8.07 21.91 -3.44
N GLY A 134 -8.09 21.38 -4.65
CA GLY A 134 -6.91 21.12 -5.44
C GLY A 134 -7.11 21.41 -6.92
N LYS A 135 -6.03 21.83 -7.59
CA LYS A 135 -6.04 22.14 -9.03
C LYS A 135 -6.30 20.91 -9.89
N LYS A 136 -5.83 19.74 -9.42
CA LYS A 136 -5.96 18.44 -10.10
C LYS A 136 -6.41 17.37 -9.11
N LEU A 137 -7.12 16.36 -9.61
CA LEU A 137 -7.57 15.19 -8.86
C LEU A 137 -7.16 13.91 -9.59
N ILE A 138 -6.65 12.95 -8.83
CA ILE A 138 -6.31 11.57 -9.24
C ILE A 138 -7.10 10.59 -8.37
#